data_e819050b0888181faa0c900dd172d89d
#
_entry.id   e819050b0888181faa0c900dd172d89d
#
_cell.length_a   1.000
_cell.length_b   1.000
_cell.length_c   1.000
_cell.angle_alpha   90.00
_cell.angle_beta   90.00
_cell.angle_gamma   90.00
#
_symmetry.space_group_name_H-M   'P 1'
#
loop_
_entity.id
_entity.type
_entity.pdbx_description
1 polymer ?
#
loop_
_entity_poly.entity_id
_entity_poly.type
_entity_poly.pdbx_seq_one_letter_code
_entity_poly.pdbx_strand_id
1 'polypeptide(L)'
;MYLIITRNFPPEIGGMQSLVWGLSRELSKNYLIKVFADYHNEHKKFDKQATFSIERVGGIKLLRKFRKAQLINEYLKENKVQGIIADHWKSLEL
;
A
#
# COMPACT_ATOMS: atom_id res chain seq x y z
N MET A 1 11.13 2.05 9.29
CA MET A 1 9.92 1.60 8.58
C MET A 1 9.50 2.60 7.53
N TYR A 2 9.10 2.13 6.37
CA TYR A 2 8.55 2.96 5.31
C TYR A 2 7.13 2.55 4.97
N LEU A 3 6.28 3.54 4.70
CA LEU A 3 4.93 3.31 4.18
C LEU A 3 4.94 3.50 2.66
N ILE A 4 4.29 2.59 1.97
CA ILE A 4 4.02 2.71 0.55
C ILE A 4 2.52 2.81 0.36
N ILE A 5 2.07 3.90 -0.26
CA ILE A 5 0.65 4.16 -0.47
C ILE A 5 0.39 4.10 -1.97
N THR A 6 -0.44 3.17 -2.38
CA THR A 6 -0.73 2.99 -3.80
C THR A 6 -2.20 2.66 -4.00
N ARG A 7 -2.75 3.02 -5.16
CA ARG A 7 -4.10 2.64 -5.55
C ARG A 7 -4.07 1.35 -6.33
N ASN A 8 -3.07 1.21 -7.20
CA ASN A 8 -2.95 0.10 -8.11
C ASN A 8 -1.77 -0.78 -7.72
N PHE A 9 -2.06 -1.92 -7.16
CA PHE A 9 -1.03 -2.86 -6.71
C PHE A 9 -1.36 -4.25 -7.28
N PRO A 10 -0.36 -5.09 -7.53
CA PRO A 10 -0.66 -6.47 -7.95
C PRO A 10 -1.65 -7.15 -6.99
N PRO A 11 -2.50 -8.05 -7.44
CA PRO A 11 -2.47 -8.77 -8.72
C PRO A 11 -3.05 -8.03 -9.92
N GLU A 12 -3.48 -6.79 -9.77
CA GLU A 12 -3.85 -5.97 -10.92
C GLU A 12 -2.63 -5.78 -11.82
N ILE A 13 -2.80 -5.97 -13.14
CA ILE A 13 -1.71 -5.97 -14.10
C ILE A 13 -1.49 -4.57 -14.68
N GLY A 14 -0.22 -4.15 -14.73
CA GLY A 14 0.17 -2.87 -15.32
C GLY A 14 1.61 -2.52 -14.99
N GLY A 15 2.15 -1.52 -15.69
CA GLY A 15 3.53 -1.08 -15.49
C GLY A 15 3.79 -0.49 -14.11
N MET A 16 2.86 0.37 -13.63
CA MET A 16 2.99 1.00 -12.32
C MET A 16 2.86 -0.04 -11.20
N GLN A 17 1.95 -0.99 -11.34
CA GLN A 17 1.76 -2.05 -10.36
C GLN A 17 3.03 -2.89 -10.22
N SER A 18 3.62 -3.27 -11.34
CA SER A 18 4.86 -4.05 -11.34
C SER A 18 6.03 -3.28 -10.74
N LEU A 19 6.10 -1.99 -11.03
CA LEU A 19 7.16 -1.11 -10.50
C LEU A 19 7.06 -0.99 -8.98
N VAL A 20 5.88 -0.71 -8.47
CA VAL A 20 5.67 -0.55 -7.01
C VAL A 20 5.91 -1.86 -6.28
N TRP A 21 5.50 -2.99 -6.87
CA TRP A 21 5.77 -4.31 -6.32
C TRP A 21 7.27 -4.58 -6.21
N GLY A 22 8.01 -4.33 -7.30
CA GLY A 22 9.45 -4.53 -7.33
C GLY A 22 10.17 -3.66 -6.33
N LEU A 23 9.77 -2.39 -6.21
CA LEU A 23 10.32 -1.46 -5.26
C LEU A 23 10.06 -1.91 -3.82
N SER A 24 8.84 -2.30 -3.52
CA SER A 24 8.46 -2.77 -2.18
C SER A 24 9.27 -4.00 -1.79
N ARG A 25 9.43 -4.94 -2.71
CA ARG A 25 10.18 -6.16 -2.47
C ARG A 25 11.66 -5.88 -2.23
N GLU A 26 12.27 -4.98 -3.01
CA GLU A 26 13.67 -4.62 -2.83
C GLU A 26 13.90 -3.89 -1.51
N LEU A 27 13.05 -2.92 -1.19
CA LEU A 27 13.15 -2.19 0.07
C LEU A 27 12.95 -3.09 1.28
N SER A 28 12.09 -4.10 1.17
CA SER A 28 11.81 -5.00 2.29
C SER A 28 12.99 -5.85 2.71
N LYS A 29 14.03 -5.94 1.89
CA LYS A 29 15.27 -6.65 2.23
C LYS A 29 16.05 -5.96 3.35
N ASN A 30 15.93 -4.64 3.44
CA ASN A 30 16.71 -3.83 4.39
C ASN A 30 15.86 -3.03 5.37
N TYR A 31 14.57 -2.86 5.10
CA TYR A 31 13.67 -2.03 5.91
C TYR A 31 12.35 -2.74 6.15
N LEU A 32 11.68 -2.36 7.22
CA LEU A 32 10.29 -2.76 7.42
C LEU A 32 9.42 -1.95 6.47
N ILE A 33 8.57 -2.64 5.71
CA ILE A 33 7.69 -2.04 4.71
C ILE A 33 6.24 -2.37 5.02
N LYS A 34 5.39 -1.36 4.99
CA LYS A 34 3.94 -1.51 5.08
C LYS A 34 3.32 -0.87 3.85
N VAL A 35 2.52 -1.63 3.12
CA VAL A 35 1.83 -1.18 1.92
C VAL A 35 0.35 -1.01 2.20
N PHE A 36 -0.20 0.15 1.86
CA PHE A 36 -1.64 0.38 1.82
C PHE A 36 -2.06 0.43 0.37
N ALA A 37 -2.87 -0.53 -0.04
CA ALA A 37 -3.32 -0.67 -1.42
C ALA A 37 -4.83 -0.83 -1.49
N ASP A 38 -5.40 -0.61 -2.67
CA ASP A 38 -6.81 -0.83 -2.87
C ASP A 38 -7.13 -2.32 -2.95
N TYR A 39 -8.35 -2.67 -2.55
CA TYR A 39 -8.82 -4.05 -2.55
C TYR A 39 -8.86 -4.62 -3.98
N HIS A 40 -8.50 -5.90 -4.09
CA HIS A 40 -8.63 -6.68 -5.31
C HIS A 40 -9.13 -8.08 -4.96
N ASN A 41 -10.01 -8.64 -5.78
CA ASN A 41 -10.66 -9.92 -5.50
C ASN A 41 -9.67 -11.07 -5.28
N GLU A 42 -8.56 -11.05 -5.96
CA GLU A 42 -7.56 -12.13 -5.93
C GLU A 42 -6.36 -11.83 -5.02
N HIS A 43 -6.49 -10.81 -4.16
CA HIS A 43 -5.34 -10.34 -3.36
C HIS A 43 -4.78 -11.39 -2.39
N LYS A 44 -5.62 -12.29 -1.86
CA LYS A 44 -5.17 -13.22 -0.82
C LYS A 44 -4.01 -14.11 -1.25
N LYS A 45 -4.11 -14.71 -2.44
CA LYS A 45 -3.04 -15.57 -2.96
C LYS A 45 -1.79 -14.76 -3.22
N PHE A 46 -1.95 -13.58 -3.76
CA PHE A 46 -0.84 -12.71 -4.09
C PHE A 46 -0.15 -12.20 -2.83
N ASP A 47 -0.91 -11.71 -1.86
CA ASP A 47 -0.36 -11.11 -0.65
C ASP A 47 0.42 -12.12 0.20
N LYS A 48 0.10 -13.40 0.11
CA LYS A 48 0.86 -14.46 0.78
C LYS A 48 2.29 -14.59 0.28
N GLN A 49 2.57 -14.15 -0.93
CA GLN A 49 3.91 -14.21 -1.52
C GLN A 49 4.78 -13.03 -1.10
N ALA A 50 4.19 -12.01 -0.50
CA ALA A 50 4.91 -10.80 -0.12
C ALA A 50 5.81 -11.04 1.09
N THR A 51 6.99 -10.42 1.07
CA THR A 51 7.92 -10.42 2.20
C THR A 51 7.69 -9.23 3.12
N PHE A 52 6.61 -8.50 2.91
CA PHE A 52 6.24 -7.30 3.64
C PHE A 52 4.73 -7.29 3.89
N SER A 53 4.30 -6.42 4.79
CA SER A 53 2.89 -6.32 5.16
C SER A 53 2.10 -5.53 4.12
N ILE A 54 0.94 -6.04 3.72
CA ILE A 54 0.02 -5.38 2.79
C ILE A 54 -1.35 -5.27 3.45
N GLU A 55 -1.89 -4.06 3.49
CA GLU A 55 -3.25 -3.83 3.94
C GLU A 55 -4.09 -3.31 2.78
N ARG A 56 -5.18 -4.01 2.49
CA ARG A 56 -6.07 -3.69 1.38
C ARG A 56 -7.30 -2.95 1.89
N VAL A 57 -7.67 -1.87 1.20
CA VAL A 57 -8.83 -1.06 1.56
C VAL A 57 -9.88 -1.19 0.46
N GLY A 58 -11.06 -1.65 0.84
CA GLY A 58 -12.18 -1.85 -0.09
C GLY A 58 -13.31 -0.87 0.12
N GLY A 59 -14.39 -1.05 -0.65
CA GLY A 59 -15.59 -0.24 -0.60
C GLY A 59 -15.77 0.64 -1.82
N ILE A 60 -16.84 1.44 -1.82
CA ILE A 60 -17.08 2.40 -2.89
C ILE A 60 -16.00 3.47 -2.88
N LYS A 61 -15.71 4.04 -4.05
CA LYS A 61 -14.56 4.92 -4.26
C LYS A 61 -14.41 6.04 -3.22
N LEU A 62 -15.49 6.75 -2.92
CA LEU A 62 -15.43 7.86 -1.97
C LEU A 62 -15.17 7.40 -0.54
N LEU A 63 -15.92 6.41 -0.08
CA LEU A 63 -15.74 5.85 1.27
C LEU A 63 -14.39 5.19 1.44
N ARG A 64 -13.90 4.54 0.38
CA ARG A 64 -12.59 3.91 0.37
C ARG A 64 -11.48 4.93 0.60
N LYS A 65 -11.59 6.11 -0.03
CA LYS A 65 -10.62 7.18 0.15
C LYS A 65 -10.53 7.65 1.61
N PHE A 66 -11.68 7.90 2.23
CA PHE A 66 -11.73 8.32 3.63
C PHE A 66 -11.23 7.24 4.58
N ARG A 67 -11.62 6.00 4.33
CA ARG A 67 -11.21 4.87 5.16
C ARG A 67 -9.71 4.64 5.09
N LYS A 68 -9.14 4.76 3.90
CA LYS A 68 -7.70 4.62 3.70
C LYS A 68 -6.94 5.70 4.45
N ALA A 69 -7.40 6.95 4.36
CA ALA A 69 -6.80 8.07 5.08
C ALA A 69 -6.84 7.85 6.60
N GLN A 70 -7.96 7.38 7.11
CA GLN A 70 -8.11 7.08 8.54
C GLN A 70 -7.15 5.99 9.00
N LEU A 71 -7.06 4.90 8.25
CA LEU A 71 -6.15 3.80 8.57
C LEU A 71 -4.70 4.24 8.57
N ILE A 72 -4.31 5.05 7.59
CA ILE A 72 -2.95 5.58 7.51
C ILE A 72 -2.65 6.49 8.69
N ASN A 73 -3.56 7.37 9.04
CA ASN A 73 -3.38 8.28 10.19
C ASN A 73 -3.24 7.50 11.49
N GLU A 74 -4.05 6.48 11.71
CA GLU A 74 -3.94 5.63 12.89
C GLU A 74 -2.60 4.91 12.93
N TYR A 75 -2.16 4.41 11.80
CA TYR A 75 -0.88 3.72 11.69
C TYR A 75 0.29 4.63 12.02
N LEU A 76 0.26 5.87 11.54
CA LEU A 76 1.30 6.86 11.80
C LEU A 76 1.39 7.24 13.28
N LYS A 77 0.26 7.20 14.00
CA LYS A 77 0.25 7.49 15.44
C LYS A 77 0.89 6.38 16.25
N GLU A 78 0.78 5.14 15.80
CA GLU A 78 1.22 3.97 16.55
C GLU A 78 2.61 3.48 16.16
N ASN A 79 3.14 3.92 15.02
CA ASN A 79 4.39 3.40 14.47
C ASN A 79 5.33 4.52 14.06
N LYS A 80 6.62 4.28 14.23
CA LYS A 80 7.66 5.18 13.79
C LYS A 80 7.91 4.98 12.30
N VAL A 81 7.54 5.96 11.49
CA VAL A 81 7.67 5.89 10.05
C VAL A 81 8.76 6.86 9.58
N GLN A 82 9.75 6.33 8.87
CA GLN A 82 10.88 7.11 8.37
C GLN A 82 10.54 7.88 7.09
N GLY A 83 9.63 7.35 6.29
CA GLY A 83 9.23 8.00 5.06
C GLY A 83 8.00 7.37 4.45
N ILE A 84 7.37 8.11 3.55
CA ILE A 84 6.17 7.70 2.82
C ILE A 84 6.47 7.78 1.33
N ILE A 85 6.19 6.70 0.62
CA ILE A 85 6.35 6.63 -0.83
C ILE A 85 4.97 6.43 -1.44
N ALA A 86 4.58 7.31 -2.35
CA ALA A 86 3.30 7.19 -3.04
C ALA A 86 3.54 7.18 -4.55
N ASP A 87 2.83 6.31 -5.25
CA ASP A 87 2.94 6.17 -6.70
C ASP A 87 2.24 7.30 -7.45
N HIS A 88 1.33 7.99 -6.76
CA HIS A 88 0.55 9.08 -7.34
C HIS A 88 0.22 10.09 -6.25
N TRP A 89 0.40 11.38 -6.57
CA TRP A 89 0.15 12.43 -5.58
C TRP A 89 -1.28 12.39 -5.02
N LYS A 90 -2.25 11.96 -5.81
CA LYS A 90 -3.63 11.80 -5.36
C LYS A 90 -3.79 10.72 -4.30
N SER A 91 -2.85 9.80 -4.19
CA SER A 91 -2.86 8.81 -3.12
C SER A 91 -2.68 9.44 -1.75
N LEU A 92 -2.12 10.63 -1.70
CA LEU A 92 -1.91 11.40 -0.47
C LEU A 92 -3.04 12.37 -0.17
N GLU A 93 -3.98 12.59 -1.07
CA GLU A 93 -5.14 13.45 -0.83
C GLU A 93 -6.08 12.81 0.18
N LEU A 94 -6.38 13.55 1.19
CA LEU A 94 -7.26 13.11 2.27
C LEU A 94 -8.64 13.74 2.16
#